data_e01f31ce28d01e268f486517efe5cc57
#
_entry.id   e01f31ce28d01e268f486517efe5cc57
#
_cell.length_a   1.000
_cell.length_b   1.000
_cell.length_c   1.000
_cell.angle_alpha   90.00
_cell.angle_beta   90.00
_cell.angle_gamma   90.00
#
_symmetry.space_group_name_H-M   'P 1'
#
loop_
_entity.id
_entity.type
_entity.pdbx_description
1 polymer ?
#
loop_
_entity_poly.entity_id
_entity_poly.type
_entity_poly.pdbx_seq_one_letter_code
_entity_poly.pdbx_strand_id
1 'polypeptide(L)'
;MSREQFQKGQCVLYGARAVCRVAEIGVLPFGEKSRLYYTLRPLFENRGETIYVPMEGNMPMRHLIDIEQARRLISGAEATEEEQVDDPAVQKSILQSQNCGRLMGCVQTLRQKENELRRSKKYLHEAEQRFLEQAEKLLYGELAAVLETTPENVREQAEASFRTGN
;
A
#
# COMPACT_ATOMS: atom_id res chain seq x y z
N MET A 1 12.50 23.77 -6.79
CA MET A 1 11.38 22.82 -6.69
C MET A 1 10.90 22.72 -5.26
N SER A 2 9.65 23.02 -5.06
CA SER A 2 9.06 22.85 -3.73
C SER A 2 8.86 21.34 -3.50
N ARG A 3 9.43 20.85 -2.44
CA ARG A 3 9.15 19.48 -1.98
C ARG A 3 7.75 19.44 -1.41
N GLU A 4 7.04 18.35 -1.62
CA GLU A 4 5.79 18.14 -0.93
C GLU A 4 6.04 18.18 0.56
N GLN A 5 5.28 19.03 1.24
CA GLN A 5 5.32 19.10 2.69
C GLN A 5 4.09 18.44 3.26
N PHE A 6 4.31 17.63 4.27
CA PHE A 6 3.24 16.91 4.97
C PHE A 6 2.99 17.61 6.30
N GLN A 7 1.76 17.58 6.76
CA GLN A 7 1.36 18.24 7.99
C GLN A 7 1.08 17.22 9.08
N LYS A 8 1.24 17.63 10.32
CA LYS A 8 0.89 16.82 11.48
C LYS A 8 -0.57 16.39 11.37
N GLY A 9 -0.82 15.11 11.61
CA GLY A 9 -2.16 14.52 11.53
C GLY A 9 -2.51 13.94 10.18
N GLN A 10 -1.77 14.27 9.12
CA GLN A 10 -2.02 13.70 7.78
C GLN A 10 -1.59 12.23 7.71
N CYS A 11 -2.32 11.49 6.88
CA CYS A 11 -1.91 10.14 6.51
C CYS A 11 -1.09 10.19 5.23
N VAL A 12 -0.04 9.38 5.18
CA VAL A 12 0.89 9.32 4.05
C VAL A 12 1.23 7.87 3.76
N LEU A 13 1.65 7.59 2.54
CA LEU A 13 2.25 6.30 2.21
C LEU A 13 3.77 6.43 2.35
N TYR A 14 4.38 5.57 3.15
CA TYR A 14 5.82 5.55 3.35
C TYR A 14 6.43 4.38 2.59
N GLY A 15 7.00 4.65 1.43
CA GLY A 15 7.67 3.67 0.59
C GLY A 15 6.80 2.47 0.27
N ALA A 16 7.42 1.30 0.24
CA ALA A 16 6.73 0.02 0.08
C ALA A 16 6.51 -0.64 1.45
N ARG A 17 6.38 0.17 2.51
CA ARG A 17 6.27 -0.36 3.87
C ARG A 17 4.87 -0.27 4.45
N ALA A 18 4.31 0.93 4.51
CA ALA A 18 3.04 1.08 5.23
C ALA A 18 2.40 2.44 4.99
N VAL A 19 1.09 2.49 5.22
CA VAL A 19 0.39 3.75 5.37
C VAL A 19 0.56 4.21 6.82
N CYS A 20 0.95 5.47 7.00
CA CYS A 20 1.29 6.03 8.31
C CYS A 20 0.60 7.37 8.54
N ARG A 21 0.48 7.74 9.81
CA ARG A 21 0.06 9.09 10.21
C ARG A 21 1.30 9.89 10.63
N VAL A 22 1.37 11.14 10.20
CA VAL A 22 2.41 12.05 10.68
C VAL A 22 2.03 12.47 12.11
N ALA A 23 2.76 11.93 13.08
CA ALA A 23 2.47 12.19 14.50
C ALA A 23 3.10 13.50 14.98
N GLU A 24 4.33 13.78 14.54
CA GLU A 24 5.06 14.98 14.92
C GLU A 24 5.97 15.44 13.79
N ILE A 25 6.32 16.72 13.82
CA ILE A 25 7.33 17.32 12.93
C ILE A 25 8.24 18.15 13.81
N GLY A 26 9.54 17.92 13.75
CA GLY A 26 10.47 18.70 14.55
C GLY A 26 11.84 18.07 14.70
N VAL A 27 12.61 18.67 15.59
CA VAL A 27 13.95 18.19 15.94
C VAL A 27 13.82 17.04 16.95
N LEU A 28 14.61 15.98 16.73
CA LEU A 28 14.62 14.83 17.64
C LEU A 28 15.71 15.00 18.70
N PRO A 29 15.48 14.55 19.94
CA PRO A 29 16.49 14.64 21.00
C PRO A 29 17.72 13.77 20.73
N PHE A 30 17.59 12.76 19.88
CA PHE A 30 18.66 11.82 19.54
C PHE A 30 19.18 11.97 18.10
N GLY A 31 18.66 12.94 17.34
CA GLY A 31 19.09 13.20 15.98
C GLY A 31 20.03 14.40 15.89
N GLU A 32 20.36 14.79 14.67
CA GLU A 32 21.14 16.01 14.46
C GLU A 32 20.31 17.24 14.88
N LYS A 33 20.91 18.12 15.66
CA LYS A 33 20.22 19.26 16.27
C LYS A 33 19.66 20.27 15.27
N SER A 34 20.23 20.30 14.07
CA SER A 34 19.81 21.25 13.03
C SER A 34 18.86 20.63 12.00
N ARG A 35 18.47 19.37 12.19
CA ARG A 35 17.68 18.63 11.20
C ARG A 35 16.27 18.40 11.70
N LEU A 36 15.31 18.66 10.81
CA LEU A 36 13.90 18.39 11.10
C LEU A 36 13.51 17.01 10.58
N TYR A 37 12.64 16.35 11.31
CA TYR A 37 12.16 15.00 10.99
C TYR A 37 10.64 14.94 11.03
N TYR A 38 10.09 14.06 10.20
CA TYR A 38 8.73 13.59 10.38
C TYR A 38 8.77 12.35 11.28
N THR A 39 7.90 12.33 12.27
CA THR A 39 7.68 11.13 13.09
C THR A 39 6.42 10.46 12.58
N LEU A 40 6.57 9.25 12.05
CA LEU A 40 5.47 8.51 11.44
C LEU A 40 5.06 7.34 12.31
N ARG A 41 3.76 7.09 12.39
CA ARG A 41 3.22 5.93 13.08
C ARG A 41 2.34 5.13 12.13
N PRO A 42 2.66 3.83 11.90
CA PRO A 42 1.83 2.98 11.07
C PRO A 42 0.39 2.88 11.61
N LEU A 43 -0.58 2.88 10.71
CA LEU A 43 -1.99 2.89 11.09
C LEU A 43 -2.53 1.51 11.44
N PHE A 44 -2.12 0.48 10.73
CA PHE A 44 -2.76 -0.84 10.84
C PHE A 44 -1.82 -1.94 11.31
N GLU A 45 -0.65 -2.05 10.73
CA GLU A 45 0.35 -3.04 11.15
C GLU A 45 1.49 -2.38 11.85
N ASN A 46 2.13 -3.12 12.76
CA ASN A 46 3.28 -2.60 13.52
C ASN A 46 2.96 -1.28 14.22
N ARG A 47 1.78 -1.19 14.82
CA ARG A 47 1.27 0.05 15.43
C ARG A 47 2.15 0.57 16.57
N GLY A 48 2.96 -0.29 17.16
CA GLY A 48 3.93 0.12 18.17
C GLY A 48 5.21 0.68 17.59
N GLU A 49 5.41 0.59 16.29
CA GLU A 49 6.61 1.09 15.62
C GLU A 49 6.54 2.60 15.43
N THR A 50 7.68 3.25 15.52
CA THR A 50 7.80 4.68 15.20
C THR A 50 8.89 4.82 14.14
N ILE A 51 8.59 5.55 13.06
CA ILE A 51 9.51 5.75 11.95
C ILE A 51 9.90 7.22 11.90
N TYR A 52 11.19 7.50 11.84
CA TYR A 52 11.70 8.87 11.74
C TYR A 52 12.26 9.10 10.36
N VAL A 53 11.74 10.11 9.65
CA VAL A 53 12.14 10.42 8.29
C VAL A 53 12.65 11.85 8.23
N PRO A 54 13.91 12.08 7.81
CA PRO A 54 14.40 13.45 7.63
C PRO A 54 13.56 14.21 6.62
N MET A 55 13.25 15.46 6.91
CA MET A 55 12.49 16.29 5.98
C MET A 55 13.29 16.64 4.73
N GLU A 56 14.60 16.63 4.83
CA GLU A 56 15.49 16.85 3.70
C GLU A 56 15.92 15.53 3.08
N GLY A 57 16.13 15.52 1.75
CA GLY A 57 16.57 14.34 1.03
C GLY A 57 15.45 13.68 0.24
N ASN A 58 15.74 12.52 -0.30
CA ASN A 58 14.75 11.72 -1.05
C ASN A 58 13.89 10.94 -0.09
N MET A 59 12.72 11.50 0.23
CA MET A 59 11.76 10.83 1.08
C MET A 59 10.82 9.96 0.22
N PRO A 60 10.77 8.65 0.45
CA PRO A 60 9.84 7.79 -0.28
C PRO A 60 8.42 7.92 0.29
N MET A 61 7.92 9.12 0.37
CA MET A 61 6.59 9.44 0.92
C MET A 61 5.74 10.14 -0.10
N ARG A 62 4.45 9.84 -0.10
CA ARG A 62 3.47 10.57 -0.90
C ARG A 62 2.13 10.68 -0.18
N HIS A 63 1.31 11.62 -0.63
CA HIS A 63 -0.06 11.73 -0.17
C HIS A 63 -0.86 10.51 -0.64
N LEU A 64 -1.90 10.18 0.12
CA LEU A 64 -2.80 9.11 -0.26
C LEU A 64 -3.64 9.51 -1.48
N ILE A 65 -4.16 8.53 -2.20
CA ILE A 65 -5.09 8.75 -3.29
C ILE A 65 -6.40 9.35 -2.74
N ASP A 66 -7.22 9.93 -3.63
CA ASP A 66 -8.50 10.50 -3.20
C ASP A 66 -9.61 9.43 -3.09
N ILE A 67 -10.74 9.82 -2.51
CA ILE A 67 -11.85 8.92 -2.24
C ILE A 67 -12.45 8.35 -3.52
N GLU A 68 -12.58 9.15 -4.56
CA GLU A 68 -13.14 8.69 -5.83
C GLU A 68 -12.27 7.63 -6.48
N GLN A 69 -10.97 7.85 -6.49
CA GLN A 69 -10.02 6.86 -7.00
C GLN A 69 -10.06 5.58 -6.19
N ALA A 70 -10.15 5.71 -4.85
CA ALA A 70 -10.25 4.54 -3.98
C ALA A 70 -11.51 3.71 -4.31
N ARG A 71 -12.63 4.35 -4.53
CA ARG A 71 -13.87 3.66 -4.89
C ARG A 71 -13.78 2.96 -6.24
N ARG A 72 -13.16 3.62 -7.22
CA ARG A 72 -12.95 3.01 -8.56
C ARG A 72 -12.03 1.78 -8.47
N LEU A 73 -11.00 1.85 -7.64
CA LEU A 73 -10.11 0.71 -7.43
C LEU A 73 -10.85 -0.47 -6.82
N ILE A 74 -11.65 -0.24 -5.81
CA ILE A 74 -12.44 -1.32 -5.17
C ILE A 74 -13.40 -1.97 -6.16
N SER A 75 -14.00 -1.19 -7.06
CA SER A 75 -14.89 -1.73 -8.09
C SER A 75 -14.14 -2.44 -9.22
N GLY A 76 -12.82 -2.33 -9.26
CA GLY A 76 -11.98 -2.93 -10.29
C GLY A 76 -11.81 -2.08 -11.53
N ALA A 77 -12.43 -0.90 -11.59
CA ALA A 77 -12.44 -0.05 -12.80
C ALA A 77 -11.06 0.53 -13.13
N GLU A 78 -10.18 0.65 -12.16
CA GLU A 78 -8.86 1.26 -12.33
C GLU A 78 -7.71 0.25 -12.22
N ALA A 79 -8.04 -1.04 -12.20
CA ALA A 79 -7.00 -2.07 -12.14
C ALA A 79 -6.23 -2.10 -13.46
N THR A 80 -4.91 -2.07 -13.37
CA THR A 80 -4.02 -2.17 -14.53
C THR A 80 -3.59 -3.62 -14.69
N GLU A 81 -3.74 -4.17 -15.87
CA GLU A 81 -3.25 -5.52 -16.16
C GLU A 81 -1.73 -5.56 -16.03
N GLU A 82 -1.24 -6.51 -15.26
CA GLU A 82 0.19 -6.72 -15.08
C GLU A 82 0.57 -8.09 -15.59
N GLU A 83 1.66 -8.13 -16.34
CA GLU A 83 2.24 -9.38 -16.83
C GLU A 83 3.43 -9.77 -15.97
N GLN A 84 3.76 -11.04 -15.97
CA GLN A 84 4.96 -11.57 -15.28
C GLN A 84 4.95 -11.32 -13.77
N VAL A 85 3.79 -11.41 -13.14
CA VAL A 85 3.66 -11.24 -11.68
C VAL A 85 4.39 -12.34 -10.90
N ASP A 86 4.92 -13.34 -11.57
CA ASP A 86 5.75 -14.38 -11.01
C ASP A 86 7.25 -14.06 -11.03
N ASP A 87 7.65 -12.98 -11.71
CA ASP A 87 9.04 -12.55 -11.78
C ASP A 87 9.40 -11.68 -10.57
N PRO A 88 10.38 -12.09 -9.73
CA PRO A 88 10.75 -11.30 -8.55
C PRO A 88 11.16 -9.86 -8.83
N ALA A 89 11.83 -9.61 -9.96
CA ALA A 89 12.24 -8.25 -10.32
C ALA A 89 11.02 -7.38 -10.64
N VAL A 90 10.03 -7.93 -11.33
CA VAL A 90 8.78 -7.25 -11.63
C VAL A 90 7.98 -7.01 -10.34
N GLN A 91 7.91 -8.00 -9.47
CA GLN A 91 7.23 -7.86 -8.16
C GLN A 91 7.80 -6.72 -7.35
N LYS A 92 9.14 -6.65 -7.27
CA LYS A 92 9.81 -5.57 -6.55
C LYS A 92 9.49 -4.20 -7.16
N SER A 93 9.54 -4.11 -8.48
CA SER A 93 9.21 -2.87 -9.19
C SER A 93 7.79 -2.40 -8.90
N ILE A 94 6.83 -3.33 -8.89
CA ILE A 94 5.43 -3.01 -8.62
C ILE A 94 5.24 -2.50 -7.19
N LEU A 95 5.84 -3.17 -6.21
CA LEU A 95 5.77 -2.74 -4.81
C LEU A 95 6.38 -1.35 -4.61
N GLN A 96 7.50 -1.07 -5.26
CA GLN A 96 8.18 0.22 -5.16
C GLN A 96 7.49 1.33 -5.94
N SER A 97 6.65 0.99 -6.92
CA SER A 97 5.96 1.98 -7.75
C SER A 97 4.94 2.79 -6.98
N GLN A 98 4.42 2.27 -5.88
CA GLN A 98 3.35 2.89 -5.09
C GLN A 98 2.09 3.18 -5.94
N ASN A 99 1.90 2.43 -7.01
CA ASN A 99 0.81 2.62 -7.94
C ASN A 99 -0.35 1.67 -7.60
N CYS A 100 -1.44 2.23 -7.10
CA CYS A 100 -2.59 1.44 -6.66
C CYS A 100 -3.25 0.64 -7.77
N GLY A 101 -3.30 1.18 -9.00
CA GLY A 101 -3.85 0.47 -10.14
C GLY A 101 -3.05 -0.79 -10.47
N ARG A 102 -1.74 -0.69 -10.45
CA ARG A 102 -0.86 -1.84 -10.67
C ARG A 102 -1.00 -2.86 -9.55
N LEU A 103 -1.03 -2.40 -8.30
CA LEU A 103 -1.22 -3.29 -7.16
C LEU A 103 -2.57 -4.03 -7.24
N MET A 104 -3.63 -3.31 -7.57
CA MET A 104 -4.95 -3.91 -7.71
C MET A 104 -4.97 -4.94 -8.85
N GLY A 105 -4.34 -4.64 -9.98
CA GLY A 105 -4.22 -5.58 -11.10
C GLY A 105 -3.53 -6.87 -10.69
N CYS A 106 -2.44 -6.76 -9.93
CA CYS A 106 -1.72 -7.93 -9.41
C CYS A 106 -2.56 -8.74 -8.43
N VAL A 107 -3.26 -8.06 -7.53
CA VAL A 107 -4.12 -8.72 -6.53
C VAL A 107 -5.23 -9.50 -7.24
N GLN A 108 -5.89 -8.88 -8.22
CA GLN A 108 -6.94 -9.56 -8.99
C GLN A 108 -6.40 -10.79 -9.70
N THR A 109 -5.27 -10.64 -10.41
CA THR A 109 -4.65 -11.72 -11.17
C THR A 109 -4.29 -12.90 -10.27
N LEU A 110 -3.63 -12.61 -9.15
CA LEU A 110 -3.18 -13.66 -8.24
C LEU A 110 -4.33 -14.32 -7.49
N ARG A 111 -5.36 -13.57 -7.13
CA ARG A 111 -6.54 -14.14 -6.48
C ARG A 111 -7.31 -15.06 -7.42
N GLN A 112 -7.42 -14.68 -8.71
CA GLN A 112 -8.02 -15.55 -9.72
C GLN A 112 -7.20 -16.82 -9.90
N LYS A 113 -5.88 -16.68 -9.98
CA LYS A 113 -4.97 -17.83 -10.11
C LYS A 113 -5.11 -18.77 -8.91
N GLU A 114 -5.15 -18.19 -7.71
CA GLU A 114 -5.32 -18.96 -6.48
C GLU A 114 -6.61 -19.76 -6.50
N ASN A 115 -7.72 -19.14 -6.92
CA ASN A 115 -9.02 -19.80 -7.00
C ASN A 115 -9.03 -20.96 -8.01
N GLU A 116 -8.39 -20.75 -9.17
CA GLU A 116 -8.27 -21.81 -10.18
C GLU A 116 -7.43 -22.98 -9.69
N LEU A 117 -6.31 -22.69 -9.01
CA LEU A 117 -5.45 -23.70 -8.45
C LEU A 117 -6.15 -24.54 -7.38
N ARG A 118 -6.99 -23.88 -6.55
CA ARG A 118 -7.75 -24.58 -5.51
C ARG A 118 -8.68 -25.66 -6.07
N ARG A 119 -9.25 -25.42 -7.24
CA ARG A 119 -10.12 -26.40 -7.92
C ARG A 119 -9.36 -27.70 -8.21
N SER A 120 -8.04 -27.60 -8.42
CA SER A 120 -7.16 -28.75 -8.67
C SER A 120 -6.36 -29.12 -7.42
N LYS A 121 -6.73 -28.62 -6.24
CA LYS A 121 -6.03 -28.84 -4.97
C LYS A 121 -4.57 -28.41 -5.03
N LYS A 122 -4.29 -27.33 -5.75
CA LYS A 122 -2.97 -26.72 -5.87
C LYS A 122 -2.95 -25.34 -5.22
N TYR A 123 -1.76 -24.82 -5.00
CA TYR A 123 -1.54 -23.54 -4.32
C TYR A 123 -0.60 -22.66 -5.12
N LEU A 124 -0.63 -21.35 -4.84
CA LEU A 124 0.35 -20.43 -5.38
C LEU A 124 1.76 -20.82 -4.91
N HIS A 125 2.77 -20.52 -5.71
CA HIS A 125 4.15 -20.64 -5.27
C HIS A 125 4.42 -19.70 -4.09
N GLU A 126 5.36 -20.06 -3.26
CA GLU A 126 5.69 -19.29 -2.06
C GLU A 126 6.00 -17.82 -2.36
N ALA A 127 6.75 -17.55 -3.44
CA ALA A 127 7.10 -16.19 -3.83
C ALA A 127 5.86 -15.39 -4.24
N GLU A 128 4.93 -16.01 -4.97
CA GLU A 128 3.66 -15.40 -5.36
C GLU A 128 2.79 -15.11 -4.15
N GLN A 129 2.74 -16.06 -3.21
CA GLN A 129 1.97 -15.90 -1.97
C GLN A 129 2.48 -14.72 -1.15
N ARG A 130 3.79 -14.62 -0.97
CA ARG A 130 4.41 -13.51 -0.24
C ARG A 130 4.17 -12.17 -0.91
N PHE A 131 4.31 -12.13 -2.23
CA PHE A 131 4.06 -10.91 -3.00
C PHE A 131 2.59 -10.47 -2.87
N LEU A 132 1.66 -11.40 -3.00
CA LEU A 132 0.24 -11.12 -2.85
C LEU A 132 -0.07 -10.53 -1.47
N GLU A 133 0.48 -11.10 -0.41
CA GLU A 133 0.30 -10.60 0.94
C GLU A 133 0.83 -9.17 1.10
N GLN A 134 2.02 -8.90 0.57
CA GLN A 134 2.61 -7.57 0.63
C GLN A 134 1.81 -6.55 -0.20
N ALA A 135 1.39 -6.93 -1.39
CA ALA A 135 0.59 -6.07 -2.26
C ALA A 135 -0.75 -5.72 -1.61
N GLU A 136 -1.40 -6.69 -0.99
CA GLU A 136 -2.66 -6.47 -0.29
C GLU A 136 -2.49 -5.56 0.92
N LYS A 137 -1.43 -5.74 1.69
CA LYS A 137 -1.15 -4.88 2.85
C LYS A 137 -0.99 -3.42 2.44
N LEU A 138 -0.21 -3.17 1.41
CA LEU A 138 0.00 -1.81 0.90
C LEU A 138 -1.28 -1.22 0.35
N LEU A 139 -1.93 -1.94 -0.54
CA LEU A 139 -3.12 -1.47 -1.24
C LEU A 139 -4.30 -1.27 -0.29
N TYR A 140 -4.64 -2.31 0.46
CA TYR A 140 -5.82 -2.26 1.33
C TYR A 140 -5.59 -1.34 2.54
N GLY A 141 -4.34 -1.19 2.98
CA GLY A 141 -3.99 -0.21 4.01
C GLY A 141 -4.27 1.22 3.55
N GLU A 142 -3.84 1.55 2.34
CA GLU A 142 -4.10 2.89 1.79
C GLU A 142 -5.58 3.13 1.56
N LEU A 143 -6.28 2.19 0.95
CA LEU A 143 -7.73 2.30 0.72
C LEU A 143 -8.50 2.44 2.01
N ALA A 144 -8.12 1.68 3.04
CA ALA A 144 -8.77 1.76 4.35
C ALA A 144 -8.57 3.14 4.99
N ALA A 145 -7.39 3.70 4.89
CA ALA A 145 -7.10 5.03 5.43
C ALA A 145 -7.93 6.11 4.71
N VAL A 146 -8.01 6.02 3.38
CA VAL A 146 -8.79 6.98 2.57
C VAL A 146 -10.28 6.89 2.89
N LEU A 147 -10.79 5.67 3.03
CA LEU A 147 -12.22 5.42 3.25
C LEU A 147 -12.61 5.38 4.73
N GLU A 148 -11.66 5.62 5.61
CA GLU A 148 -11.86 5.63 7.07
C GLU A 148 -12.48 4.33 7.58
N THR A 149 -11.92 3.21 7.16
CA THR A 149 -12.35 1.87 7.54
C THR A 149 -11.15 0.98 7.84
N THR A 150 -11.32 -0.34 7.82
CA THR A 150 -10.25 -1.29 8.08
C THR A 150 -9.81 -1.99 6.80
N PRO A 151 -8.55 -2.47 6.74
CA PRO A 151 -8.10 -3.24 5.58
C PRO A 151 -8.94 -4.50 5.35
N GLU A 152 -9.41 -5.15 6.41
CA GLU A 152 -10.28 -6.33 6.32
C GLU A 152 -11.59 -6.00 5.62
N ASN A 153 -12.19 -4.87 5.95
CA ASN A 153 -13.44 -4.41 5.32
C ASN A 153 -13.23 -4.09 3.84
N VAL A 154 -12.12 -3.42 3.52
CA VAL A 154 -11.74 -3.14 2.12
C VAL A 154 -11.57 -4.44 1.34
N ARG A 155 -10.89 -5.42 1.94
CA ARG A 155 -10.67 -6.72 1.33
C ARG A 155 -12.00 -7.38 0.97
N GLU A 156 -12.95 -7.39 1.90
CA GLU A 156 -14.27 -7.98 1.66
C GLU A 156 -14.98 -7.30 0.50
N GLN A 157 -14.94 -5.98 0.43
CA GLN A 157 -15.57 -5.23 -0.64
C GLN A 157 -14.90 -5.50 -1.98
N ALA A 158 -13.58 -5.53 -2.03
CA ALA A 158 -12.82 -5.80 -3.25
C ALA A 158 -13.08 -7.22 -3.76
N GLU A 159 -13.02 -8.20 -2.87
CA GLU A 159 -13.28 -9.60 -3.24
C GLU A 159 -14.70 -9.81 -3.75
N ALA A 160 -15.68 -9.13 -3.15
CA ALA A 160 -17.05 -9.15 -3.64
C ALA A 160 -17.15 -8.62 -5.07
N SER A 161 -16.42 -7.54 -5.39
CA SER A 161 -16.35 -6.99 -6.74
C SER A 161 -15.73 -7.96 -7.73
N PHE A 162 -14.70 -8.69 -7.34
CA PHE A 162 -14.04 -9.68 -8.20
C PHE A 162 -14.98 -10.83 -8.57
N ARG A 163 -15.89 -11.20 -7.68
CA ARG A 163 -16.86 -12.29 -7.94
C ARG A 163 -17.98 -11.85 -8.89
N THR A 164 -18.34 -10.59 -8.87
CA THR A 164 -19.45 -10.07 -9.70
C THR A 164 -18.99 -9.47 -11.02
N GLY A 165 -17.70 -9.15 -11.13
CA GLY A 165 -17.13 -8.47 -12.30
C GLY A 165 -16.47 -9.41 -13.29
N ASN A 166 -17.18 -10.34 -13.85
CA ASN A 166 -16.64 -11.18 -14.92
C ASN A 166 -16.67 -10.47 -16.26
#